data_45862adf7fa954135de589ebec797fbf
#
_entry.id   45862adf7fa954135de589ebec797fbf
#
_cell.length_a   1.000
_cell.length_b   1.000
_cell.length_c   1.000
_cell.angle_alpha   90.00
_cell.angle_beta   90.00
_cell.angle_gamma   90.00
#
_symmetry.space_group_name_H-M   'P 1'
#
loop_
_entity.id
_entity.type
_entity.pdbx_description
1 polymer ?
#
loop_
_entity_poly.entity_id
_entity_poly.type
_entity_poly.pdbx_seq_one_letter_code
_entity_poly.pdbx_strand_id
1 'polypeptide(L)'
;MNVTRPRKVKMALSCLLGTAMLGGAGEAMATTERTAEQLSQAIDVVDAAVFDAFNRCADPAQLAKHAAYFDEGVEFYHDNGGVTWTRDEMIGRTRANVCGHYRRERVPGTLAVFPIKGFGAIAQGTHRFCDLSGTTCAGEADFVMIWREQDGRWQVTRVLSYAHRPTVP
;
A
#
# COMPACT_ATOMS: atom_id res chain seq x y z
N MET A 1 -65.69 -65.10 16.61
CA MET A 1 -64.53 -65.86 17.13
C MET A 1 -63.39 -64.92 17.34
N ASN A 2 -63.19 -64.50 18.59
CA ASN A 2 -62.13 -63.54 18.95
C ASN A 2 -60.90 -64.30 19.52
N VAL A 3 -59.80 -64.07 18.88
CA VAL A 3 -58.51 -64.59 19.38
C VAL A 3 -57.67 -63.40 19.85
N THR A 4 -57.50 -63.30 21.16
CA THR A 4 -56.69 -62.27 21.85
C THR A 4 -55.19 -62.66 21.81
N ARG A 5 -54.36 -61.80 21.32
CA ARG A 5 -52.87 -61.96 21.39
C ARG A 5 -52.31 -61.16 22.53
N PRO A 6 -51.23 -61.67 23.21
CA PRO A 6 -50.68 -61.06 24.40
C PRO A 6 -49.68 -59.90 23.98
N ARG A 7 -49.67 -58.86 24.78
CA ARG A 7 -48.77 -57.72 24.73
C ARG A 7 -47.34 -58.14 25.17
N LYS A 8 -46.36 -57.88 24.30
CA LYS A 8 -44.93 -57.91 24.66
C LYS A 8 -44.51 -56.54 25.14
N VAL A 9 -44.06 -56.46 26.37
CA VAL A 9 -43.39 -55.27 26.96
C VAL A 9 -42.01 -55.23 26.40
N LYS A 10 -41.66 -54.15 25.69
CA LYS A 10 -40.26 -53.86 25.31
C LYS A 10 -39.69 -52.84 26.28
N MET A 11 -38.71 -53.25 27.01
CA MET A 11 -37.83 -52.40 27.82
C MET A 11 -37.05 -51.45 26.87
N ALA A 12 -37.22 -50.18 27.04
CA ALA A 12 -36.45 -49.17 26.33
C ALA A 12 -35.17 -48.88 27.16
N LEU A 13 -34.06 -49.23 26.57
CA LEU A 13 -32.73 -48.88 27.10
C LEU A 13 -32.36 -47.47 26.59
N SER A 14 -32.46 -46.46 27.47
CA SER A 14 -32.06 -45.10 27.16
C SER A 14 -30.54 -45.00 27.11
N CYS A 15 -30.03 -44.84 25.91
CA CYS A 15 -28.60 -44.47 25.68
C CYS A 15 -28.49 -42.93 25.68
N LEU A 16 -27.97 -42.37 26.75
CA LEU A 16 -27.60 -40.95 26.82
C LEU A 16 -26.30 -40.75 26.02
N LEU A 17 -26.43 -40.26 24.79
CA LEU A 17 -25.31 -39.69 24.02
C LEU A 17 -25.05 -38.27 24.51
N GLY A 18 -24.02 -38.10 25.31
CA GLY A 18 -23.46 -36.83 25.68
C GLY A 18 -22.75 -36.19 24.45
N THR A 19 -23.35 -35.18 23.86
CA THR A 19 -22.73 -34.38 22.84
C THR A 19 -21.73 -33.41 23.49
N ALA A 20 -20.45 -33.74 23.44
CA ALA A 20 -19.37 -32.81 23.82
C ALA A 20 -19.26 -31.73 22.73
N MET A 21 -19.77 -30.55 23.02
CA MET A 21 -19.49 -29.34 22.22
C MET A 21 -18.03 -28.94 22.45
N LEU A 22 -17.13 -29.27 21.52
CA LEU A 22 -15.82 -28.66 21.46
C LEU A 22 -16.03 -27.22 20.95
N GLY A 23 -16.12 -26.27 21.89
CA GLY A 23 -16.03 -24.86 21.60
C GLY A 23 -14.62 -24.54 21.08
N GLY A 24 -14.45 -24.48 19.77
CA GLY A 24 -13.27 -23.91 19.16
C GLY A 24 -13.23 -22.42 19.46
N ALA A 25 -12.45 -22.00 20.47
CA ALA A 25 -12.07 -20.63 20.64
C ALA A 25 -11.17 -20.24 19.45
N GLY A 26 -11.77 -19.60 18.45
CA GLY A 26 -11.03 -18.93 17.42
C GLY A 26 -10.24 -17.79 18.09
N GLU A 27 -8.95 -17.97 18.29
CA GLU A 27 -8.05 -16.89 18.65
C GLU A 27 -8.10 -15.87 17.49
N ALA A 28 -8.85 -14.79 17.69
CA ALA A 28 -8.74 -13.61 16.87
C ALA A 28 -7.29 -13.11 17.03
N MET A 29 -6.45 -13.33 16.01
CA MET A 29 -5.14 -12.70 15.94
C MET A 29 -5.37 -11.18 15.96
N ALA A 30 -5.10 -10.58 17.12
CA ALA A 30 -5.04 -9.15 17.24
C ALA A 30 -3.91 -8.67 16.31
N THR A 31 -4.26 -8.00 15.23
CA THR A 31 -3.29 -7.29 14.39
C THR A 31 -2.67 -6.21 15.26
N THR A 32 -1.46 -6.46 15.75
CA THR A 32 -0.71 -5.48 16.52
C THR A 32 -0.48 -4.26 15.61
N GLU A 33 -1.07 -3.12 15.98
CA GLU A 33 -0.81 -1.85 15.29
C GLU A 33 0.70 -1.59 15.32
N ARG A 34 1.26 -1.17 14.18
CA ARG A 34 2.68 -0.79 14.10
C ARG A 34 2.95 0.43 14.99
N THR A 35 4.12 0.45 15.61
CA THR A 35 4.62 1.68 16.24
C THR A 35 4.88 2.74 15.16
N ALA A 36 4.97 4.01 15.57
CA ALA A 36 5.30 5.11 14.64
C ALA A 36 6.64 4.88 13.93
N GLU A 37 7.62 4.33 14.64
CA GLU A 37 8.94 3.99 14.08
C GLU A 37 8.86 2.85 13.06
N GLN A 38 8.14 1.78 13.37
CA GLN A 38 7.92 0.67 12.44
C GLN A 38 7.15 1.11 11.19
N LEU A 39 6.18 2.01 11.32
CA LEU A 39 5.46 2.58 10.20
C LEU A 39 6.38 3.44 9.33
N SER A 40 7.17 4.32 9.95
CA SER A 40 8.13 5.16 9.24
C SER A 40 9.14 4.31 8.45
N GLN A 41 9.68 3.26 9.06
CA GLN A 41 10.60 2.34 8.40
C GLN A 41 9.93 1.59 7.24
N ALA A 42 8.68 1.14 7.40
CA ALA A 42 7.94 0.47 6.33
C ALA A 42 7.73 1.39 5.12
N ILE A 43 7.35 2.64 5.36
CA ILE A 43 7.15 3.64 4.29
C ILE A 43 8.48 4.03 3.64
N ASP A 44 9.56 4.17 4.41
CA ASP A 44 10.90 4.44 3.88
C ASP A 44 11.34 3.38 2.87
N VAL A 45 11.14 2.11 3.20
CA VAL A 45 11.47 0.97 2.32
C VAL A 45 10.64 0.98 1.03
N VAL A 46 9.32 1.19 1.12
CA VAL A 46 8.47 1.16 -0.07
C VAL A 46 8.65 2.41 -0.94
N ASP A 47 8.87 3.60 -0.36
CA ASP A 47 9.23 4.81 -1.09
C ASP A 47 10.53 4.61 -1.87
N ALA A 48 11.56 4.06 -1.24
CA ALA A 48 12.81 3.74 -1.92
C ALA A 48 12.61 2.78 -3.10
N ALA A 49 11.78 1.75 -2.93
CA ALA A 49 11.50 0.76 -3.99
C ALA A 49 10.70 1.34 -5.17
N VAL A 50 9.71 2.20 -4.90
CA VAL A 50 8.93 2.92 -5.92
C VAL A 50 9.84 3.79 -6.77
N PHE A 51 10.73 4.56 -6.13
CA PHE A 51 11.58 5.51 -6.84
C PHE A 51 12.86 4.89 -7.41
N ASP A 52 13.30 3.73 -6.91
CA ASP A 52 14.27 2.91 -7.62
C ASP A 52 13.74 2.46 -8.98
N ALA A 53 12.50 1.98 -9.04
CA ALA A 53 11.85 1.60 -10.29
C ALA A 53 11.60 2.83 -11.21
N PHE A 54 11.16 3.96 -10.66
CA PHE A 54 11.03 5.24 -11.36
C PHE A 54 12.34 5.69 -12.01
N ASN A 55 13.44 5.66 -11.27
CA ASN A 55 14.74 6.10 -11.74
C ASN A 55 15.33 5.23 -12.86
N ARG A 56 14.77 4.05 -13.07
CA ARG A 56 15.14 3.10 -14.13
C ARG A 56 14.05 2.91 -15.17
N CYS A 57 13.05 3.76 -15.22
CA CYS A 57 11.84 3.57 -16.00
C CYS A 57 12.03 3.69 -17.53
N ALA A 58 13.24 4.00 -18.01
CA ALA A 58 13.60 3.81 -19.43
C ALA A 58 13.47 2.33 -19.85
N ASP A 59 13.65 1.39 -18.91
CA ASP A 59 13.29 0.00 -19.06
C ASP A 59 11.77 -0.19 -18.84
N PRO A 60 11.02 -0.72 -19.83
CA PRO A 60 9.57 -0.94 -19.68
C PRO A 60 9.19 -1.83 -18.51
N ALA A 61 10.04 -2.80 -18.13
CA ALA A 61 9.79 -3.65 -16.97
C ALA A 61 9.88 -2.86 -15.65
N GLN A 62 10.79 -1.90 -15.55
CA GLN A 62 10.88 -1.02 -14.39
C GLN A 62 9.73 -0.01 -14.35
N LEU A 63 9.29 0.50 -15.49
CA LEU A 63 8.10 1.35 -15.55
C LEU A 63 6.85 0.59 -15.09
N ALA A 64 6.68 -0.67 -15.52
CA ALA A 64 5.59 -1.52 -15.05
C ALA A 64 5.68 -1.80 -13.55
N LYS A 65 6.90 -2.04 -13.02
CA LYS A 65 7.14 -2.20 -11.59
C LYS A 65 6.77 -0.93 -10.82
N HIS A 66 7.16 0.25 -11.32
CA HIS A 66 6.77 1.54 -10.73
C HIS A 66 5.25 1.69 -10.70
N ALA A 67 4.56 1.42 -11.81
CA ALA A 67 3.11 1.50 -11.92
C ALA A 67 2.36 0.62 -10.89
N ALA A 68 2.89 -0.56 -10.56
CA ALA A 68 2.27 -1.50 -9.64
C ALA A 68 2.15 -0.99 -8.19
N TYR A 69 2.93 0.04 -7.83
CA TYR A 69 2.83 0.68 -6.51
C TYR A 69 1.67 1.68 -6.39
N PHE A 70 0.98 1.99 -7.49
CA PHE A 70 -0.10 2.98 -7.49
C PHE A 70 -1.45 2.31 -7.66
N ASP A 71 -2.43 2.81 -6.94
CA ASP A 71 -3.83 2.43 -7.13
C ASP A 71 -4.31 2.79 -8.54
N GLU A 72 -5.27 2.06 -9.11
CA GLU A 72 -5.80 2.36 -10.44
C GLU A 72 -6.45 3.74 -10.52
N GLY A 73 -7.10 4.16 -9.44
CA GLY A 73 -7.69 5.47 -9.26
C GLY A 73 -6.79 6.47 -8.56
N VAL A 74 -5.45 6.32 -8.64
CA VAL A 74 -4.53 7.30 -8.05
C VAL A 74 -4.74 8.68 -8.66
N GLU A 75 -4.81 9.69 -7.80
CA GLU A 75 -4.82 11.08 -8.21
C GLU A 75 -3.44 11.70 -7.98
N PHE A 76 -2.90 12.35 -8.98
CA PHE A 76 -1.63 13.05 -8.88
C PHE A 76 -1.82 14.55 -9.18
N TYR A 77 -1.53 15.36 -8.20
CA TYR A 77 -1.61 16.82 -8.25
C TYR A 77 -0.18 17.38 -8.34
N HIS A 78 0.08 18.11 -9.42
CA HIS A 78 1.39 18.69 -9.68
C HIS A 78 1.22 20.17 -9.99
N ASP A 79 1.86 21.07 -9.23
CA ASP A 79 1.66 22.51 -9.34
C ASP A 79 1.97 23.08 -10.73
N ASN A 80 3.00 22.54 -11.42
CA ASN A 80 3.38 22.96 -12.76
C ASN A 80 2.78 22.06 -13.87
N GLY A 81 2.41 20.81 -13.54
CA GLY A 81 1.94 19.82 -14.51
C GLY A 81 0.42 19.60 -14.53
N GLY A 82 -0.31 20.21 -13.60
CA GLY A 82 -1.75 19.99 -13.44
C GLY A 82 -2.07 18.65 -12.78
N VAL A 83 -3.26 18.10 -13.05
CA VAL A 83 -3.76 16.91 -12.39
C VAL A 83 -3.82 15.73 -13.35
N THR A 84 -3.53 14.53 -12.88
CA THR A 84 -3.92 13.26 -13.50
C THR A 84 -4.86 12.49 -12.58
N TRP A 85 -5.85 11.83 -13.17
CA TRP A 85 -6.95 11.22 -12.44
C TRP A 85 -6.89 9.69 -12.40
N THR A 86 -5.93 9.11 -13.13
CA THR A 86 -5.75 7.65 -13.22
C THR A 86 -4.28 7.28 -13.23
N ARG A 87 -4.00 6.04 -12.82
CA ARG A 87 -2.65 5.46 -12.92
C ARG A 87 -2.12 5.49 -14.35
N ASP A 88 -2.94 5.12 -15.32
CA ASP A 88 -2.50 5.03 -16.72
C ASP A 88 -2.10 6.39 -17.28
N GLU A 89 -2.86 7.44 -16.96
CA GLU A 89 -2.52 8.81 -17.34
C GLU A 89 -1.21 9.26 -16.67
N MET A 90 -1.06 9.03 -15.38
CA MET A 90 0.16 9.35 -14.63
C MET A 90 1.38 8.63 -15.20
N ILE A 91 1.28 7.31 -15.45
CA ILE A 91 2.37 6.51 -16.01
C ILE A 91 2.69 6.92 -17.44
N GLY A 92 1.69 7.28 -18.23
CA GLY A 92 1.90 7.85 -19.58
C GLY A 92 2.74 9.13 -19.54
N ARG A 93 2.43 10.04 -18.62
CA ARG A 93 3.22 11.28 -18.41
C ARG A 93 4.63 10.99 -17.86
N THR A 94 4.76 10.04 -16.95
CA THR A 94 6.06 9.59 -16.43
C THR A 94 6.94 9.07 -17.56
N ARG A 95 6.39 8.21 -18.43
CA ARG A 95 7.11 7.70 -19.60
C ARG A 95 7.58 8.82 -20.52
N ALA A 96 6.72 9.78 -20.80
CA ALA A 96 7.01 10.85 -21.76
C ALA A 96 8.00 11.90 -21.24
N ASN A 97 7.97 12.20 -19.94
CA ASN A 97 8.66 13.39 -19.41
C ASN A 97 9.81 13.05 -18.44
N VAL A 98 9.88 11.81 -17.92
CA VAL A 98 10.85 11.42 -16.88
C VAL A 98 11.82 10.36 -17.38
N CYS A 99 11.29 9.28 -17.97
CA CYS A 99 12.09 8.10 -18.28
C CYS A 99 13.19 8.41 -19.30
N GLY A 100 14.44 8.26 -18.88
CA GLY A 100 15.61 8.60 -19.69
C GLY A 100 16.00 10.09 -19.68
N HIS A 101 15.31 10.93 -18.91
CA HIS A 101 15.60 12.37 -18.86
C HIS A 101 16.23 12.80 -17.54
N TYR A 102 15.68 12.34 -16.41
CA TYR A 102 16.19 12.66 -15.08
C TYR A 102 15.81 11.58 -14.07
N ARG A 103 16.35 11.69 -12.86
CA ARG A 103 16.05 10.82 -11.73
C ARG A 103 15.55 11.64 -10.55
N ARG A 104 14.78 11.02 -9.68
CA ARG A 104 14.33 11.60 -8.40
C ARG A 104 15.22 11.10 -7.27
N GLU A 105 15.60 12.00 -6.39
CA GLU A 105 16.26 11.70 -5.13
C GLU A 105 15.47 12.35 -3.98
N ARG A 106 15.20 11.58 -2.93
CA ARG A 106 14.64 12.17 -1.71
C ARG A 106 15.75 12.87 -0.93
N VAL A 107 15.46 14.06 -0.42
CA VAL A 107 16.41 14.79 0.45
C VAL A 107 16.49 14.06 1.79
N PRO A 108 17.70 13.63 2.23
CA PRO A 108 17.86 12.92 3.48
C PRO A 108 17.28 13.69 4.68
N GLY A 109 16.64 12.98 5.61
CA GLY A 109 16.10 13.57 6.84
C GLY A 109 14.79 14.34 6.67
N THR A 110 14.22 14.45 5.46
CA THR A 110 12.97 15.19 5.24
C THR A 110 11.72 14.34 5.29
N LEU A 111 11.84 13.01 5.26
CA LEU A 111 10.68 12.12 5.31
C LEU A 111 10.01 12.20 6.69
N ALA A 112 8.75 12.59 6.71
CA ALA A 112 7.87 12.50 7.87
C ALA A 112 6.68 11.60 7.54
N VAL A 113 6.34 10.69 8.46
CA VAL A 113 5.29 9.69 8.26
C VAL A 113 4.27 9.76 9.40
N PHE A 114 3.00 9.78 9.05
CA PHE A 114 1.90 9.86 9.99
C PHE A 114 0.89 8.74 9.71
N PRO A 115 0.42 8.02 10.73
CA PRO A 115 -0.56 6.96 10.54
C PRO A 115 -1.94 7.52 10.15
N ILE A 116 -2.63 6.80 9.26
CA ILE A 116 -4.06 6.97 9.01
C ILE A 116 -4.74 5.71 9.55
N LYS A 117 -5.48 5.86 10.64
CA LYS A 117 -6.14 4.75 11.33
C LYS A 117 -7.02 3.93 10.38
N GLY A 118 -6.77 2.63 10.33
CA GLY A 118 -7.53 1.69 9.50
C GLY A 118 -7.33 1.84 7.99
N PHE A 119 -6.33 2.63 7.55
CA PHE A 119 -6.07 2.85 6.13
C PHE A 119 -4.61 2.65 5.73
N GLY A 120 -3.68 3.34 6.41
CA GLY A 120 -2.27 3.31 6.04
C GLY A 120 -1.49 4.51 6.57
N ALA A 121 -0.89 5.34 5.69
CA ALA A 121 -0.04 6.43 6.11
C ALA A 121 -0.08 7.65 5.17
N ILE A 122 0.21 8.82 5.76
CA ILE A 122 0.66 10.01 5.03
C ILE A 122 2.17 10.02 5.09
N ALA A 123 2.84 10.17 3.94
CA ALA A 123 4.25 10.43 3.85
C ALA A 123 4.46 11.81 3.21
N GLN A 124 5.31 12.63 3.79
CA GLN A 124 5.68 13.92 3.22
C GLN A 124 7.19 14.12 3.30
N GLY A 125 7.72 14.96 2.44
CA GLY A 125 9.14 15.27 2.41
C GLY A 125 9.52 16.16 1.24
N THR A 126 10.81 16.29 1.00
CA THR A 126 11.38 17.03 -0.13
C THR A 126 12.13 16.08 -1.04
N HIS A 127 12.03 16.26 -2.34
CA HIS A 127 12.78 15.52 -3.33
C HIS A 127 13.48 16.45 -4.33
N ARG A 128 14.56 15.95 -4.92
CA ARG A 128 15.33 16.63 -5.96
C ARG A 128 15.21 15.89 -7.28
N PHE A 129 15.32 16.67 -8.35
CA PHE A 129 15.36 16.15 -9.71
C PHE A 129 16.75 16.38 -10.27
N CYS A 130 17.45 15.28 -10.49
CA CYS A 130 18.86 15.26 -10.85
C CYS A 130 19.05 14.69 -12.26
N ASP A 131 20.17 14.97 -12.90
CA ASP A 131 20.56 14.27 -14.11
C ASP A 131 20.68 12.76 -13.89
N LEU A 132 20.77 11.99 -14.96
CA LEU A 132 20.78 10.52 -14.87
C LEU A 132 22.02 9.98 -14.11
N SER A 133 23.12 10.74 -14.07
CA SER A 133 24.30 10.39 -13.30
C SER A 133 24.11 10.63 -11.79
N GLY A 134 23.14 11.49 -11.41
CA GLY A 134 22.95 11.95 -10.04
C GLY A 134 23.96 13.01 -9.59
N THR A 135 24.72 13.56 -10.52
CA THR A 135 25.79 14.53 -10.19
C THR A 135 25.24 15.93 -10.01
N THR A 136 24.25 16.32 -10.83
CA THR A 136 23.68 17.66 -10.81
C THR A 136 22.17 17.58 -10.61
N CYS A 137 21.67 18.27 -9.57
CA CYS A 137 20.24 18.40 -9.31
C CYS A 137 19.80 19.82 -9.62
N ALA A 138 18.96 20.00 -10.63
CA ALA A 138 18.52 21.31 -11.10
C ALA A 138 17.31 21.88 -10.37
N GLY A 139 16.50 21.02 -9.74
CA GLY A 139 15.27 21.42 -9.07
C GLY A 139 14.96 20.55 -7.88
N GLU A 140 14.13 21.08 -6.99
CA GLU A 140 13.54 20.32 -5.89
C GLU A 140 12.06 20.70 -5.72
N ALA A 141 11.30 19.85 -5.06
CA ALA A 141 9.90 20.10 -4.72
C ALA A 141 9.55 19.40 -3.41
N ASP A 142 8.46 19.84 -2.79
CA ASP A 142 7.88 19.14 -1.67
C ASP A 142 6.85 18.13 -2.17
N PHE A 143 6.66 17.04 -1.43
CA PHE A 143 5.68 16.03 -1.79
C PHE A 143 4.86 15.58 -0.59
N VAL A 144 3.64 15.16 -0.88
CA VAL A 144 2.79 14.37 0.01
C VAL A 144 2.30 13.15 -0.76
N MET A 145 2.39 11.98 -0.15
CA MET A 145 1.85 10.73 -0.68
C MET A 145 0.93 10.09 0.35
N ILE A 146 -0.24 9.66 -0.08
CA ILE A 146 -1.18 8.89 0.73
C ILE A 146 -1.03 7.42 0.36
N TRP A 147 -0.56 6.63 1.32
CA TRP A 147 -0.34 5.21 1.20
C TRP A 147 -1.49 4.44 1.82
N ARG A 148 -2.09 3.53 1.08
CA ARG A 148 -3.03 2.53 1.59
C ARG A 148 -2.28 1.22 1.85
N GLU A 149 -2.51 0.63 3.02
CA GLU A 149 -2.08 -0.73 3.31
C GLU A 149 -3.28 -1.67 3.22
N GLN A 150 -3.15 -2.69 2.41
CA GLN A 150 -4.15 -3.75 2.29
C GLN A 150 -3.46 -5.09 2.06
N ASP A 151 -3.76 -6.09 2.89
CA ASP A 151 -3.21 -7.45 2.79
C ASP A 151 -1.66 -7.46 2.73
N GLY A 152 -1.02 -6.60 3.53
CA GLY A 152 0.43 -6.44 3.59
C GLY A 152 1.06 -5.74 2.38
N ARG A 153 0.24 -5.20 1.49
CA ARG A 153 0.69 -4.42 0.32
C ARG A 153 0.47 -2.93 0.54
N TRP A 154 1.45 -2.15 0.14
CA TRP A 154 1.39 -0.71 0.13
C TRP A 154 1.12 -0.19 -1.27
N GLN A 155 0.10 0.65 -1.43
CA GLN A 155 -0.21 1.35 -2.68
C GLN A 155 -0.46 2.82 -2.43
N VAL A 156 0.04 3.65 -3.33
CA VAL A 156 -0.19 5.10 -3.32
C VAL A 156 -1.55 5.38 -3.93
N THR A 157 -2.40 6.12 -3.20
CA THR A 157 -3.72 6.55 -3.66
C THR A 157 -3.79 8.01 -4.04
N ARG A 158 -2.89 8.83 -3.49
CA ARG A 158 -2.79 10.28 -3.78
C ARG A 158 -1.34 10.71 -3.76
N VAL A 159 -0.99 11.58 -4.68
CA VAL A 159 0.32 12.25 -4.74
C VAL A 159 0.10 13.74 -4.92
N LEU A 160 0.76 14.54 -4.13
CA LEU A 160 0.93 15.97 -4.33
C LEU A 160 2.43 16.22 -4.53
N SER A 161 2.80 16.91 -5.62
CA SER A 161 4.16 17.40 -5.85
C SER A 161 4.06 18.90 -6.13
N TYR A 162 4.64 19.69 -5.25
CA TYR A 162 4.37 21.14 -5.21
C TYR A 162 5.57 21.92 -4.70
N ALA A 163 5.47 23.26 -4.80
CA ALA A 163 6.55 24.18 -4.44
C ALA A 163 7.85 23.89 -5.19
N HIS A 164 7.72 23.59 -6.49
CA HIS A 164 8.86 23.38 -7.37
C HIS A 164 9.73 24.64 -7.42
N ARG A 165 11.02 24.45 -7.15
CA ARG A 165 12.01 25.52 -7.07
C ARG A 165 13.38 25.06 -7.57
N PRO A 166 14.24 25.93 -8.06
CA PRO A 166 15.63 25.60 -8.32
C PRO A 166 16.31 25.11 -7.04
N THR A 167 17.23 24.14 -7.15
CA THR A 167 18.11 23.80 -6.03
C THR A 167 19.06 24.99 -5.75
N VAL A 168 19.21 25.33 -4.47
CA VAL A 168 20.21 26.31 -4.06
C VAL A 168 21.56 25.60 -4.06
N PRO A 169 22.60 26.16 -4.69
CA PRO A 169 23.96 25.61 -4.70
C PRO A 169 24.56 25.43 -3.30
#